data_5f6555016eda4546151923b5a3a50fa9
#
_entry.id   5f6555016eda4546151923b5a3a50fa9
#
_cell.length_a   1.000
_cell.length_b   1.000
_cell.length_c   1.000
_cell.angle_alpha   90.00
_cell.angle_beta   90.00
_cell.angle_gamma   90.00
#
_symmetry.space_group_name_H-M   'P 1'
#
loop_
_entity.id
_entity.type
_entity.pdbx_description
1 polymer ?
#
loop_
_entity_poly.entity_id
_entity_poly.type
_entity_poly.pdbx_seq_one_letter_code
_entity_poly.pdbx_strand_id
1 'polypeptide(L)'
;MGDDPPEKRSAISFAAWAGQIGELCAQVERLLPLARALGLPDPTADNWHGALFGKLRPQVDREPLLVVAVCGGTNTGKSLITNTLVGAAISRSLPEAARTVHPVASLPPGLADRIDLAAVFPGFEPLAWSSEQDALDSSRGDVLVWREDTGGLQPERLLILDTPDIDGTLRENWRRAELVRNAADVILAVLTQQKYNDAAVREFFSAAAAAGKTVIVVFNMLDWPGQRERLPGWLATFA
;
A
#
# COMPACT_ATOMS: atom_id res chain seq x y z
N MET A 1 30.63 -9.06 -35.68
CA MET A 1 30.59 -8.37 -34.40
C MET A 1 29.33 -8.85 -33.74
N GLY A 2 29.46 -9.92 -32.92
CA GLY A 2 28.33 -10.64 -32.35
C GLY A 2 27.79 -9.88 -31.15
N ASP A 3 26.49 -9.58 -31.17
CA ASP A 3 25.73 -9.17 -30.01
C ASP A 3 25.48 -10.42 -29.14
N ASP A 4 26.25 -10.57 -28.08
CA ASP A 4 25.91 -11.52 -27.03
C ASP A 4 24.62 -11.04 -26.32
N PRO A 5 23.61 -11.90 -26.16
CA PRO A 5 22.42 -11.53 -25.43
C PRO A 5 22.78 -11.29 -23.95
N PRO A 6 22.15 -10.30 -23.29
CA PRO A 6 22.44 -10.00 -21.89
C PRO A 6 22.20 -11.24 -21.03
N GLU A 7 23.22 -11.64 -20.26
CA GLU A 7 23.13 -12.71 -19.26
C GLU A 7 21.84 -12.56 -18.44
N LYS A 8 20.97 -13.54 -18.52
CA LYS A 8 19.83 -13.67 -17.60
C LYS A 8 20.39 -13.78 -16.19
N ARG A 9 20.46 -12.67 -15.46
CA ARG A 9 20.67 -12.71 -14.00
C ARG A 9 19.60 -13.64 -13.45
N SER A 10 20.01 -14.77 -12.93
CA SER A 10 19.14 -15.71 -12.21
C SER A 10 18.44 -14.93 -11.12
N ALA A 11 17.10 -14.84 -11.20
CA ALA A 11 16.31 -14.16 -10.18
C ALA A 11 16.49 -14.91 -8.86
N ILE A 12 17.14 -14.27 -7.89
CA ILE A 12 17.27 -14.80 -6.54
C ILE A 12 15.85 -14.98 -6.00
N SER A 13 15.52 -16.16 -5.49
CA SER A 13 14.21 -16.38 -4.88
C SER A 13 14.06 -15.50 -3.63
N PHE A 14 12.84 -15.10 -3.30
CA PHE A 14 12.58 -14.30 -2.09
C PHE A 14 13.13 -15.00 -0.84
N ALA A 15 12.94 -16.32 -0.71
CA ALA A 15 13.46 -17.10 0.43
C ALA A 15 14.99 -17.04 0.54
N ALA A 16 15.71 -17.10 -0.58
CA ALA A 16 17.17 -16.98 -0.60
C ALA A 16 17.61 -15.57 -0.21
N TRP A 17 16.92 -14.54 -0.72
CA TRP A 17 17.18 -13.14 -0.36
C TRP A 17 16.88 -12.86 1.12
N ALA A 18 15.73 -13.32 1.63
CA ALA A 18 15.35 -13.21 3.03
C ALA A 18 16.38 -13.87 3.95
N GLY A 19 16.87 -15.08 3.57
CA GLY A 19 17.95 -15.77 4.29
C GLY A 19 19.24 -14.95 4.35
N GLN A 20 19.66 -14.31 3.25
CA GLN A 20 20.84 -13.44 3.22
C GLN A 20 20.69 -12.21 4.12
N ILE A 21 19.52 -11.57 4.13
CA ILE A 21 19.24 -10.43 5.01
C ILE A 21 19.24 -10.87 6.48
N GLY A 22 18.62 -12.00 6.82
CA GLY A 22 18.65 -12.56 8.16
C GLY A 22 20.06 -12.86 8.66
N GLU A 23 20.89 -13.46 7.80
CA GLU A 23 22.31 -13.73 8.12
C GLU A 23 23.10 -12.43 8.29
N LEU A 24 22.91 -11.43 7.43
CA LEU A 24 23.55 -10.12 7.56
C LEU A 24 23.18 -9.47 8.90
N CYS A 25 21.90 -9.48 9.29
CA CYS A 25 21.45 -8.96 10.59
C CYS A 25 22.14 -9.67 11.76
N ALA A 26 22.20 -11.01 11.71
CA ALA A 26 22.88 -11.79 12.75
C ALA A 26 24.37 -11.48 12.87
N GLN A 27 25.05 -11.26 11.74
CA GLN A 27 26.48 -10.88 11.75
C GLN A 27 26.67 -9.47 12.33
N VAL A 28 25.84 -8.52 11.95
CA VAL A 28 25.88 -7.16 12.52
C VAL A 28 25.67 -7.21 14.03
N GLU A 29 24.66 -7.93 14.52
CA GLU A 29 24.41 -8.08 15.97
C GLU A 29 25.61 -8.68 16.72
N ARG A 30 26.33 -9.62 16.13
CA ARG A 30 27.56 -10.21 16.71
C ARG A 30 28.73 -9.21 16.73
N LEU A 31 28.82 -8.33 15.77
CA LEU A 31 29.91 -7.35 15.66
C LEU A 31 29.70 -6.13 16.57
N LEU A 32 28.46 -5.77 16.92
CA LEU A 32 28.18 -4.59 17.75
C LEU A 32 28.93 -4.57 19.09
N PRO A 33 28.95 -5.68 19.90
CA PRO A 33 29.70 -5.71 21.14
C PRO A 33 31.21 -5.54 20.95
N LEU A 34 31.74 -6.11 19.87
CA LEU A 34 33.17 -6.01 19.53
C LEU A 34 33.55 -4.59 19.11
N ALA A 35 32.71 -3.95 18.31
CA ALA A 35 32.91 -2.56 17.88
C ALA A 35 32.96 -1.62 19.12
N ARG A 36 32.03 -1.82 20.07
CA ARG A 36 32.01 -1.07 21.33
C ARG A 36 33.24 -1.32 22.18
N ALA A 37 33.68 -2.57 22.29
CA ALA A 37 34.90 -2.92 23.06
C ALA A 37 36.18 -2.30 22.45
N LEU A 38 36.21 -2.07 21.14
CA LEU A 38 37.31 -1.43 20.41
C LEU A 38 37.18 0.11 20.36
N GLY A 39 36.17 0.70 20.98
CA GLY A 39 35.93 2.16 20.95
C GLY A 39 35.56 2.71 19.58
N LEU A 40 35.05 1.87 18.66
CA LEU A 40 34.55 2.31 17.36
C LEU A 40 33.22 3.06 17.50
N PRO A 41 32.88 3.96 16.55
CA PRO A 41 31.58 4.64 16.54
C PRO A 41 30.43 3.63 16.60
N ASP A 42 29.38 3.93 17.35
CA ASP A 42 28.20 3.05 17.47
C ASP A 42 27.39 3.11 16.17
N PRO A 43 27.33 2.03 15.38
CA PRO A 43 26.64 2.02 14.09
C PRO A 43 25.13 2.10 14.21
N THR A 44 24.55 1.94 15.42
CA THR A 44 23.10 2.06 15.63
C THR A 44 22.57 3.48 15.39
N ALA A 45 23.46 4.48 15.43
CA ALA A 45 23.11 5.87 15.08
C ALA A 45 23.11 6.14 13.57
N ASP A 46 23.62 5.21 12.75
CA ASP A 46 23.73 5.38 11.31
C ASP A 46 22.42 5.01 10.57
N ASN A 47 22.15 5.73 9.48
CA ASN A 47 20.95 5.52 8.66
C ASN A 47 20.85 4.08 8.09
N TRP A 48 21.98 3.45 7.78
CA TRP A 48 21.98 2.08 7.25
C TRP A 48 21.49 1.06 8.29
N HIS A 49 21.81 1.23 9.57
CA HIS A 49 21.36 0.35 10.63
C HIS A 49 19.84 0.46 10.79
N GLY A 50 19.31 1.68 10.83
CA GLY A 50 17.87 1.93 10.83
C GLY A 50 17.16 1.34 9.60
N ALA A 51 17.77 1.42 8.41
CA ALA A 51 17.23 0.82 7.20
C ALA A 51 17.23 -0.73 7.25
N LEU A 52 18.32 -1.33 7.76
CA LEU A 52 18.45 -2.78 7.85
C LEU A 52 17.48 -3.37 8.90
N PHE A 53 17.54 -2.87 10.13
CA PHE A 53 16.78 -3.45 11.25
C PHE A 53 15.35 -2.91 11.37
N GLY A 54 15.10 -1.65 11.01
CA GLY A 54 13.79 -1.01 11.10
C GLY A 54 12.90 -1.22 9.87
N LYS A 55 13.50 -1.48 8.68
CA LYS A 55 12.73 -1.65 7.44
C LYS A 55 12.90 -3.02 6.80
N LEU A 56 14.14 -3.44 6.50
CA LEU A 56 14.38 -4.67 5.74
C LEU A 56 14.10 -5.93 6.57
N ARG A 57 14.64 -6.03 7.78
CA ARG A 57 14.46 -7.22 8.62
C ARG A 57 12.98 -7.53 8.89
N PRO A 58 12.13 -6.59 9.32
CA PRO A 58 10.71 -6.86 9.50
C PRO A 58 9.97 -7.32 8.25
N GLN A 59 10.44 -6.91 7.05
CA GLN A 59 9.84 -7.34 5.78
C GLN A 59 10.22 -8.76 5.39
N VAL A 60 11.43 -9.22 5.77
CA VAL A 60 11.90 -10.58 5.45
C VAL A 60 11.54 -11.60 6.51
N ASP A 61 11.34 -11.17 7.77
CA ASP A 61 10.89 -12.03 8.87
C ASP A 61 9.41 -12.39 8.78
N ARG A 62 8.65 -11.68 7.94
CA ARG A 62 7.23 -11.95 7.68
C ARG A 62 7.04 -12.74 6.40
N GLU A 63 5.89 -13.40 6.29
CA GLU A 63 5.45 -13.92 5.01
C GLU A 63 5.39 -12.76 4.00
N PRO A 64 6.01 -12.90 2.79
CA PRO A 64 5.98 -11.82 1.81
C PRO A 64 4.54 -11.51 1.42
N LEU A 65 4.12 -10.29 1.68
CA LEU A 65 2.80 -9.77 1.42
C LEU A 65 2.93 -8.50 0.60
N LEU A 66 2.20 -8.39 -0.50
CA LEU A 66 2.09 -7.18 -1.28
C LEU A 66 0.78 -6.47 -0.91
N VAL A 67 0.89 -5.28 -0.37
CA VAL A 67 -0.24 -4.43 0.00
C VAL A 67 -0.46 -3.38 -1.07
N VAL A 68 -1.60 -3.46 -1.77
CA VAL A 68 -2.01 -2.51 -2.80
C VAL A 68 -3.17 -1.67 -2.27
N ALA A 69 -2.98 -0.36 -2.16
CA ALA A 69 -4.02 0.57 -1.74
C ALA A 69 -4.61 1.33 -2.95
N VAL A 70 -5.92 1.29 -3.09
CA VAL A 70 -6.65 2.05 -4.12
C VAL A 70 -7.06 3.39 -3.53
N CYS A 71 -6.35 4.46 -3.89
CA CYS A 71 -6.48 5.80 -3.33
C CYS A 71 -6.97 6.81 -4.38
N GLY A 72 -7.67 7.84 -3.93
CA GLY A 72 -8.15 8.91 -4.80
C GLY A 72 -9.20 9.78 -4.10
N GLY A 73 -9.61 10.86 -4.76
CA GLY A 73 -10.64 11.77 -4.24
C GLY A 73 -12.05 11.17 -4.26
N THR A 74 -12.99 11.96 -3.77
CA THR A 74 -14.43 11.64 -3.76
C THR A 74 -14.91 11.39 -5.20
N ASN A 75 -15.71 10.36 -5.39
CA ASN A 75 -16.36 10.00 -6.66
C ASN A 75 -15.36 9.73 -7.82
N THR A 76 -14.13 9.32 -7.54
CA THR A 76 -13.18 8.91 -8.59
C THR A 76 -13.38 7.47 -9.06
N GLY A 77 -14.22 6.68 -8.38
CA GLY A 77 -14.51 5.28 -8.72
C GLY A 77 -13.58 4.27 -8.07
N LYS A 78 -12.92 4.62 -6.95
CA LYS A 78 -12.04 3.71 -6.17
C LYS A 78 -12.69 2.37 -5.88
N SER A 79 -13.87 2.38 -5.24
CA SER A 79 -14.59 1.16 -4.85
C SER A 79 -14.97 0.30 -6.06
N LEU A 80 -15.31 0.91 -7.22
CA LEU A 80 -15.56 0.18 -8.44
C LEU A 80 -14.30 -0.53 -8.95
N ILE A 81 -13.17 0.19 -8.95
CA ILE A 81 -11.87 -0.37 -9.37
C ILE A 81 -11.45 -1.48 -8.40
N THR A 82 -11.58 -1.26 -7.09
CA THR A 82 -11.30 -2.27 -6.07
C THR A 82 -12.14 -3.53 -6.28
N ASN A 83 -13.46 -3.39 -6.44
CA ASN A 83 -14.36 -4.50 -6.71
C ASN A 83 -14.00 -5.26 -8.00
N THR A 84 -13.56 -4.53 -9.04
CA THR A 84 -13.11 -5.13 -10.30
C THR A 84 -11.82 -5.91 -10.12
N LEU A 85 -10.87 -5.39 -9.36
CA LEU A 85 -9.58 -6.06 -9.09
C LEU A 85 -9.75 -7.31 -8.23
N VAL A 86 -10.66 -7.25 -7.26
CA VAL A 86 -10.97 -8.40 -6.37
C VAL A 86 -11.88 -9.41 -7.07
N GLY A 87 -12.65 -8.99 -8.08
CA GLY A 87 -13.66 -9.83 -8.73
C GLY A 87 -14.93 -10.04 -7.91
N ALA A 88 -15.13 -9.26 -6.84
CA ALA A 88 -16.28 -9.33 -5.94
C ALA A 88 -16.67 -7.94 -5.42
N ALA A 89 -17.94 -7.74 -5.09
CA ALA A 89 -18.43 -6.50 -4.45
C ALA A 89 -18.02 -6.49 -2.97
N ILE A 90 -16.86 -5.91 -2.67
CA ILE A 90 -16.34 -5.78 -1.31
C ILE A 90 -16.58 -4.38 -0.73
N SER A 91 -16.82 -3.41 -1.57
CA SER A 91 -17.06 -2.02 -1.18
C SER A 91 -18.23 -1.46 -1.96
N ARG A 92 -18.98 -0.57 -1.33
CA ARG A 92 -20.17 0.02 -1.94
C ARG A 92 -19.77 1.06 -2.99
N SER A 93 -20.29 0.90 -4.20
CA SER A 93 -20.08 1.81 -5.32
C SER A 93 -21.41 2.43 -5.78
N LEU A 94 -21.98 3.34 -4.99
CA LEU A 94 -23.22 4.06 -5.34
C LEU A 94 -22.98 5.57 -5.42
N PRO A 95 -23.59 6.28 -6.39
CA PRO A 95 -23.39 7.73 -6.59
C PRO A 95 -23.83 8.62 -5.41
N GLU A 96 -24.80 8.16 -4.62
CA GLU A 96 -25.39 8.90 -3.49
C GLU A 96 -24.89 8.38 -2.13
N ALA A 97 -23.84 7.62 -2.12
CA ALA A 97 -23.46 6.81 -0.98
C ALA A 97 -22.90 7.62 0.18
N ALA A 98 -23.22 7.14 1.36
CA ALA A 98 -22.43 7.37 2.55
C ALA A 98 -20.96 7.08 2.23
N ARG A 99 -20.09 8.05 2.49
CA ARG A 99 -18.65 7.97 2.21
C ARG A 99 -18.06 6.83 3.01
N THR A 100 -17.25 6.00 2.38
CA THR A 100 -16.42 5.02 3.08
C THR A 100 -15.58 5.76 4.13
N VAL A 101 -15.76 5.41 5.40
CA VAL A 101 -15.09 6.04 6.54
C VAL A 101 -13.85 5.23 6.92
N HIS A 102 -13.96 3.90 6.84
CA HIS A 102 -12.89 2.98 7.19
C HIS A 102 -12.35 2.27 5.96
N PRO A 103 -11.02 2.06 5.86
CA PRO A 103 -10.47 1.26 4.78
C PRO A 103 -11.00 -0.18 4.85
N VAL A 104 -11.25 -0.76 3.66
CA VAL A 104 -11.72 -2.15 3.51
C VAL A 104 -10.62 -2.97 2.86
N ALA A 105 -10.14 -3.99 3.55
CA ALA A 105 -9.13 -4.91 3.07
C ALA A 105 -9.75 -6.19 2.52
N SER A 106 -9.41 -6.56 1.29
CA SER A 106 -9.63 -7.89 0.75
C SER A 106 -8.35 -8.72 0.89
N LEU A 107 -8.49 -9.88 1.51
CA LEU A 107 -7.42 -10.82 1.78
C LEU A 107 -7.62 -12.10 0.96
N PRO A 108 -6.53 -12.75 0.51
CA PRO A 108 -6.63 -14.12 0.02
C PRO A 108 -7.17 -15.07 1.08
N PRO A 109 -7.81 -16.18 0.69
CA PRO A 109 -8.34 -17.18 1.62
C PRO A 109 -7.26 -17.71 2.59
N GLY A 110 -7.59 -17.77 3.88
CA GLY A 110 -6.71 -18.26 4.94
C GLY A 110 -5.51 -17.36 5.27
N LEU A 111 -5.42 -16.15 4.71
CA LEU A 111 -4.34 -15.22 5.02
C LEU A 111 -4.52 -14.62 6.42
N ALA A 112 -5.76 -14.35 6.84
CA ALA A 112 -6.06 -13.76 8.14
C ALA A 112 -5.55 -14.61 9.32
N ASP A 113 -5.50 -15.94 9.16
CA ASP A 113 -4.98 -16.87 10.16
C ASP A 113 -3.45 -16.92 10.22
N ARG A 114 -2.77 -16.43 9.17
CA ARG A 114 -1.31 -16.52 9.01
C ARG A 114 -0.58 -15.23 9.32
N ILE A 115 -1.26 -14.10 9.34
CA ILE A 115 -0.65 -12.79 9.57
C ILE A 115 -1.33 -12.06 10.72
N ASP A 116 -0.57 -11.22 11.41
CA ASP A 116 -1.10 -10.25 12.35
C ASP A 116 -1.46 -8.96 11.60
N LEU A 117 -2.74 -8.76 11.32
CA LEU A 117 -3.24 -7.55 10.61
C LEU A 117 -2.93 -6.26 11.36
N ALA A 118 -2.92 -6.25 12.71
CA ALA A 118 -2.57 -5.07 13.49
C ALA A 118 -1.08 -4.71 13.33
N ALA A 119 -0.22 -5.71 13.14
CA ALA A 119 1.19 -5.49 12.86
C ALA A 119 1.46 -5.06 11.40
N VAL A 120 0.62 -5.50 10.43
CA VAL A 120 0.70 -5.05 9.03
C VAL A 120 0.18 -3.63 8.88
N PHE A 121 -0.88 -3.27 9.63
CA PHE A 121 -1.55 -1.96 9.60
C PHE A 121 -1.49 -1.27 10.98
N PRO A 122 -0.31 -0.84 11.42
CA PRO A 122 -0.17 -0.19 12.72
C PRO A 122 -1.00 1.09 12.78
N GLY A 123 -1.77 1.22 13.86
CA GLY A 123 -2.68 2.35 14.08
C GLY A 123 -4.14 2.07 13.70
N PHE A 124 -4.43 0.90 13.10
CA PHE A 124 -5.80 0.43 12.91
C PHE A 124 -6.13 -0.74 13.82
N GLU A 125 -7.40 -0.81 14.23
CA GLU A 125 -7.98 -1.98 14.88
C GLU A 125 -8.62 -2.88 13.81
N PRO A 126 -8.14 -4.13 13.60
CA PRO A 126 -8.74 -5.03 12.63
C PRO A 126 -10.14 -5.47 13.02
N LEU A 127 -11.09 -5.31 12.11
CA LEU A 127 -12.49 -5.71 12.27
C LEU A 127 -12.90 -6.66 11.14
N ALA A 128 -13.28 -7.89 11.47
CA ALA A 128 -13.83 -8.79 10.48
C ALA A 128 -15.14 -8.25 9.92
N TRP A 129 -15.27 -8.26 8.60
CA TRP A 129 -16.46 -7.80 7.89
C TRP A 129 -17.71 -8.58 8.32
N SER A 130 -18.74 -7.89 8.75
CA SER A 130 -20.07 -8.46 9.00
C SER A 130 -21.11 -7.90 8.04
N SER A 131 -21.00 -6.63 7.68
CA SER A 131 -21.92 -5.93 6.79
C SER A 131 -21.25 -4.70 6.15
N GLU A 132 -21.87 -4.13 5.13
CA GLU A 132 -21.47 -2.86 4.53
C GLU A 132 -21.42 -1.70 5.54
N GLN A 133 -22.20 -1.79 6.61
CA GLN A 133 -22.26 -0.76 7.64
C GLN A 133 -20.95 -0.63 8.41
N ASP A 134 -20.15 -1.70 8.50
CA ASP A 134 -18.86 -1.67 9.21
C ASP A 134 -17.88 -0.65 8.59
N ALA A 135 -17.90 -0.51 7.27
CA ALA A 135 -17.07 0.47 6.56
C ALA A 135 -17.58 1.92 6.64
N LEU A 136 -18.85 2.11 7.05
CA LEU A 136 -19.53 3.40 7.06
C LEU A 136 -19.73 3.97 8.48
N ASP A 137 -19.45 3.18 9.52
CA ASP A 137 -19.70 3.54 10.92
C ASP A 137 -18.69 4.56 11.44
N SER A 138 -19.04 5.84 11.33
CA SER A 138 -18.19 6.95 11.82
C SER A 138 -18.10 7.04 13.34
N SER A 139 -18.87 6.26 14.10
CA SER A 139 -18.79 6.25 15.57
C SER A 139 -17.57 5.48 16.09
N ARG A 140 -16.97 4.64 15.25
CA ARG A 140 -15.75 3.87 15.58
C ARG A 140 -14.49 4.70 15.34
N GLY A 141 -13.43 4.34 16.05
CA GLY A 141 -12.08 4.91 15.85
C GLY A 141 -11.43 4.52 14.52
N ASP A 142 -10.12 4.37 14.50
CA ASP A 142 -9.39 3.96 13.31
C ASP A 142 -9.48 2.43 13.15
N VAL A 143 -10.47 1.97 12.38
CA VAL A 143 -10.75 0.55 12.12
C VAL A 143 -10.28 0.18 10.72
N LEU A 144 -9.68 -1.00 10.57
CA LEU A 144 -9.48 -1.67 9.29
C LEU A 144 -10.51 -2.78 9.15
N VAL A 145 -11.50 -2.58 8.30
CA VAL A 145 -12.48 -3.63 8.00
C VAL A 145 -11.83 -4.63 7.04
N TRP A 146 -11.89 -5.92 7.34
CA TRP A 146 -11.27 -6.93 6.48
C TRP A 146 -12.20 -8.10 6.18
N ARG A 147 -12.03 -8.69 5.02
CA ARG A 147 -12.72 -9.91 4.58
C ARG A 147 -11.82 -10.75 3.68
N GLU A 148 -12.04 -12.05 3.67
CA GLU A 148 -11.36 -12.93 2.73
C GLU A 148 -12.09 -12.99 1.37
N ASP A 149 -11.31 -13.12 0.30
CA ASP A 149 -11.83 -13.36 -1.06
C ASP A 149 -12.42 -14.77 -1.13
N THR A 150 -13.76 -14.84 -1.17
CA THR A 150 -14.48 -16.10 -1.29
C THR A 150 -14.48 -16.65 -2.72
N GLY A 151 -14.11 -15.86 -3.71
CA GLY A 151 -14.01 -16.26 -5.12
C GLY A 151 -12.70 -16.95 -5.48
N GLY A 152 -11.69 -16.84 -4.63
CA GLY A 152 -10.37 -17.43 -4.85
C GLY A 152 -9.60 -16.87 -6.05
N LEU A 153 -9.95 -15.66 -6.50
CA LEU A 153 -9.32 -14.98 -7.63
C LEU A 153 -8.09 -14.18 -7.22
N GLN A 154 -8.03 -13.78 -5.96
CA GLN A 154 -6.94 -12.96 -5.44
C GLN A 154 -5.69 -13.83 -5.21
N PRO A 155 -4.51 -13.40 -5.72
CA PRO A 155 -3.25 -14.10 -5.46
C PRO A 155 -2.96 -14.25 -3.96
N GLU A 156 -2.39 -15.39 -3.55
CA GLU A 156 -2.19 -15.78 -2.14
C GLU A 156 -1.45 -14.76 -1.27
N ARG A 157 -0.69 -13.85 -1.89
CA ARG A 157 0.16 -12.86 -1.20
C ARG A 157 -0.17 -11.42 -1.57
N LEU A 158 -1.35 -11.20 -2.14
CA LEU A 158 -1.83 -9.88 -2.52
C LEU A 158 -2.97 -9.46 -1.58
N LEU A 159 -2.81 -8.33 -0.93
CA LEU A 159 -3.85 -7.68 -0.15
C LEU A 159 -4.25 -6.39 -0.87
N ILE A 160 -5.54 -6.20 -1.08
CA ILE A 160 -6.09 -5.02 -1.77
C ILE A 160 -6.93 -4.21 -0.79
N LEU A 161 -6.65 -2.91 -0.70
CA LEU A 161 -7.35 -1.96 0.15
C LEU A 161 -8.19 -1.00 -0.69
N ASP A 162 -9.50 -0.92 -0.41
CA ASP A 162 -10.31 0.26 -0.74
C ASP A 162 -10.17 1.29 0.37
N THR A 163 -9.85 2.54 0.01
CA THR A 163 -9.53 3.58 1.00
C THR A 163 -10.61 4.65 1.06
N PRO A 164 -10.77 5.31 2.21
CA PRO A 164 -11.57 6.53 2.30
C PRO A 164 -11.09 7.63 1.33
N ASP A 165 -11.96 8.60 1.09
CA ASP A 165 -11.65 9.75 0.25
C ASP A 165 -10.51 10.60 0.84
N ILE A 166 -9.48 10.89 0.03
CA ILE A 166 -8.30 11.67 0.47
C ILE A 166 -8.51 13.19 0.38
N ASP A 167 -9.56 13.65 -0.30
CA ASP A 167 -9.93 15.06 -0.43
C ASP A 167 -11.02 15.51 0.55
N GLY A 168 -11.31 14.68 1.56
CA GLY A 168 -12.27 15.00 2.61
C GLY A 168 -11.80 16.16 3.50
N THR A 169 -12.75 16.97 4.01
CA THR A 169 -12.47 18.09 4.92
C THR A 169 -12.17 17.68 6.36
N LEU A 170 -12.39 16.41 6.69
CA LEU A 170 -12.20 15.89 8.06
C LEU A 170 -10.74 15.49 8.29
N ARG A 171 -10.12 16.04 9.35
CA ARG A 171 -8.74 15.69 9.75
C ARG A 171 -8.54 14.20 10.01
N GLU A 172 -9.57 13.49 10.44
CA GLU A 172 -9.54 12.05 10.66
C GLU A 172 -9.30 11.26 9.37
N ASN A 173 -9.87 11.69 8.25
CA ASN A 173 -9.65 11.06 6.96
C ASN A 173 -8.20 11.22 6.49
N TRP A 174 -7.57 12.37 6.77
CA TRP A 174 -6.16 12.60 6.48
C TRP A 174 -5.25 11.65 7.25
N ARG A 175 -5.54 11.47 8.55
CA ARG A 175 -4.79 10.52 9.39
C ARG A 175 -4.93 9.09 8.87
N ARG A 176 -6.16 8.64 8.56
CA ARG A 176 -6.39 7.31 7.99
C ARG A 176 -5.70 7.11 6.65
N ALA A 177 -5.76 8.13 5.77
CA ALA A 177 -5.05 8.11 4.50
C ALA A 177 -3.52 8.00 4.70
N GLU A 178 -2.97 8.68 5.70
CA GLU A 178 -1.55 8.57 6.05
C GLU A 178 -1.18 7.18 6.58
N LEU A 179 -1.97 6.60 7.47
CA LEU A 179 -1.78 5.23 7.96
C LEU A 179 -1.81 4.22 6.81
N VAL A 180 -2.77 4.34 5.90
CA VAL A 180 -2.85 3.50 4.69
C VAL A 180 -1.62 3.70 3.81
N ARG A 181 -1.22 4.94 3.53
CA ARG A 181 -0.02 5.25 2.75
C ARG A 181 1.23 4.58 3.34
N ASN A 182 1.37 4.61 4.65
CA ASN A 182 2.53 4.03 5.32
C ASN A 182 2.55 2.49 5.22
N ALA A 183 1.40 1.84 5.30
CA ALA A 183 1.26 0.39 5.21
C ALA A 183 1.32 -0.16 3.78
N ALA A 184 0.90 0.62 2.77
CA ALA A 184 0.88 0.17 1.38
C ALA A 184 2.29 0.08 0.77
N ASP A 185 2.51 -0.94 -0.07
CA ASP A 185 3.71 -1.09 -0.92
C ASP A 185 3.49 -0.42 -2.27
N VAL A 186 2.28 -0.57 -2.81
CA VAL A 186 1.85 0.03 -4.08
C VAL A 186 0.58 0.83 -3.86
N ILE A 187 0.53 2.02 -4.44
CA ILE A 187 -0.64 2.90 -4.41
C ILE A 187 -1.19 3.03 -5.83
N LEU A 188 -2.44 2.62 -6.03
CA LEU A 188 -3.19 2.92 -7.24
C LEU A 188 -3.83 4.30 -7.07
N ALA A 189 -3.28 5.31 -7.74
CA ALA A 189 -3.78 6.67 -7.73
C ALA A 189 -4.94 6.80 -8.73
N VAL A 190 -6.19 6.69 -8.24
CA VAL A 190 -7.38 6.80 -9.09
C VAL A 190 -7.76 8.25 -9.27
N LEU A 191 -7.61 8.74 -10.48
CA LEU A 191 -7.83 10.13 -10.88
C LEU A 191 -8.93 10.24 -11.91
N THR A 192 -9.59 11.39 -11.95
CA THR A 192 -10.53 11.77 -13.01
C THR A 192 -10.15 13.13 -13.56
N GLN A 193 -10.70 13.49 -14.69
CA GLN A 193 -10.51 14.82 -15.29
C GLN A 193 -10.81 15.96 -14.29
N GLN A 194 -11.74 15.75 -13.36
CA GLN A 194 -12.14 16.77 -12.39
C GLN A 194 -11.25 16.80 -11.14
N LYS A 195 -10.59 15.67 -10.79
CA LYS A 195 -9.89 15.47 -9.52
C LYS A 195 -8.37 15.31 -9.64
N TYR A 196 -7.80 15.22 -10.86
CA TYR A 196 -6.34 15.03 -11.00
C TYR A 196 -5.53 16.22 -10.45
N ASN A 197 -6.09 17.43 -10.46
CA ASN A 197 -5.42 18.66 -10.02
C ASN A 197 -5.90 19.17 -8.66
N ASP A 198 -6.67 18.39 -7.91
CA ASP A 198 -7.05 18.72 -6.55
C ASP A 198 -5.81 18.81 -5.64
N ALA A 199 -5.71 19.87 -4.84
CA ALA A 199 -4.52 20.13 -4.02
C ALA A 199 -4.24 19.02 -3.01
N ALA A 200 -5.28 18.51 -2.32
CA ALA A 200 -5.15 17.44 -1.35
C ALA A 200 -4.73 16.12 -2.00
N VAL A 201 -5.28 15.82 -3.18
CA VAL A 201 -4.95 14.64 -3.98
C VAL A 201 -3.48 14.68 -4.41
N ARG A 202 -3.02 15.83 -4.91
CA ARG A 202 -1.61 16.02 -5.30
C ARG A 202 -0.66 15.89 -4.13
N GLU A 203 -0.97 16.55 -3.01
CA GLU A 203 -0.14 16.50 -1.80
C GLU A 203 0.01 15.06 -1.30
N PHE A 204 -1.09 14.29 -1.24
CA PHE A 204 -1.05 12.89 -0.82
C PHE A 204 -0.13 12.03 -1.69
N PHE A 205 -0.25 12.13 -3.03
CA PHE A 205 0.55 11.31 -3.93
C PHE A 205 2.01 11.78 -4.01
N SER A 206 2.27 13.08 -3.93
CA SER A 206 3.64 13.61 -3.82
C SER A 206 4.32 13.12 -2.54
N ALA A 207 3.62 13.11 -1.42
CA ALA A 207 4.15 12.57 -0.17
C ALA A 207 4.39 11.06 -0.24
N ALA A 208 3.54 10.31 -0.96
CA ALA A 208 3.74 8.88 -1.21
C ALA A 208 5.00 8.62 -2.06
N ALA A 209 5.20 9.37 -3.13
CA ALA A 209 6.37 9.28 -3.98
C ALA A 209 7.65 9.67 -3.21
N ALA A 210 7.62 10.74 -2.42
CA ALA A 210 8.74 11.17 -1.56
C ALA A 210 9.10 10.12 -0.51
N ALA A 211 8.13 9.33 -0.03
CA ALA A 211 8.36 8.19 0.85
C ALA A 211 8.86 6.92 0.12
N GLY A 212 9.13 7.01 -1.18
CA GLY A 212 9.63 5.88 -2.00
C GLY A 212 8.56 4.83 -2.32
N LYS A 213 7.26 5.16 -2.23
CA LYS A 213 6.19 4.24 -2.59
C LYS A 213 6.04 4.15 -4.10
N THR A 214 5.73 2.95 -4.60
CA THR A 214 5.35 2.78 -6.01
C THR A 214 3.94 3.34 -6.21
N VAL A 215 3.80 4.35 -7.08
CA VAL A 215 2.51 4.95 -7.43
C VAL A 215 2.17 4.61 -8.88
N ILE A 216 1.04 3.95 -9.09
CA ILE A 216 0.48 3.63 -10.41
C ILE A 216 -0.71 4.55 -10.63
N VAL A 217 -0.62 5.41 -11.63
CA VAL A 217 -1.68 6.37 -11.97
C VAL A 217 -2.73 5.71 -12.85
N VAL A 218 -3.98 5.76 -12.42
CA VAL A 218 -5.16 5.25 -13.14
C VAL A 218 -6.11 6.41 -13.41
N PHE A 219 -6.25 6.81 -14.68
CA PHE A 219 -7.29 7.76 -15.06
C PHE A 219 -8.59 7.03 -15.34
N ASN A 220 -9.61 7.30 -14.53
CA ASN A 220 -10.94 6.74 -14.64
C ASN A 220 -11.94 7.76 -15.23
N MET A 221 -13.08 7.28 -15.72
CA MET A 221 -14.16 8.11 -16.29
C MET A 221 -13.69 9.00 -17.46
N LEU A 222 -12.82 8.46 -18.30
CA LEU A 222 -12.35 9.14 -19.49
C LEU A 222 -13.29 8.87 -20.68
N ASP A 223 -13.59 9.92 -21.43
CA ASP A 223 -14.14 9.79 -22.78
C ASP A 223 -13.00 9.46 -23.76
N TRP A 224 -12.79 8.16 -23.97
CA TRP A 224 -11.80 7.62 -24.87
C TRP A 224 -12.44 7.32 -26.23
N PRO A 225 -12.05 7.95 -27.34
CA PRO A 225 -10.74 8.54 -27.65
C PRO A 225 -10.62 10.06 -27.46
N GLY A 226 -11.71 10.79 -27.18
CA GLY A 226 -11.74 12.27 -27.21
C GLY A 226 -10.76 12.97 -26.27
N GLN A 227 -10.34 12.32 -25.19
CA GLN A 227 -9.44 12.90 -24.16
C GLN A 227 -8.02 12.34 -24.19
N ARG A 228 -7.73 11.42 -25.11
CA ARG A 228 -6.41 10.76 -25.19
C ARG A 228 -5.25 11.76 -25.31
N GLU A 229 -5.41 12.80 -26.11
CA GLU A 229 -4.37 13.80 -26.35
C GLU A 229 -4.06 14.68 -25.14
N ARG A 230 -4.97 14.74 -24.16
CA ARG A 230 -4.80 15.52 -22.92
C ARG A 230 -4.05 14.78 -21.83
N LEU A 231 -3.96 13.43 -21.89
CA LEU A 231 -3.31 12.61 -20.86
C LEU A 231 -1.86 13.01 -20.57
N PRO A 232 -1.00 13.31 -21.55
CA PRO A 232 0.37 13.75 -21.27
C PRO A 232 0.42 15.01 -20.41
N GLY A 233 -0.47 15.99 -20.66
CA GLY A 233 -0.56 17.21 -19.87
C GLY A 233 -1.05 16.96 -18.44
N TRP A 234 -1.97 16.03 -18.23
CA TRP A 234 -2.41 15.64 -16.89
C TRP A 234 -1.33 14.88 -16.12
N LEU A 235 -0.61 13.97 -16.78
CA LEU A 235 0.52 13.25 -16.21
C LEU A 235 1.65 14.20 -15.80
N ALA A 236 1.95 15.21 -16.58
CA ALA A 236 2.96 16.22 -16.26
C ALA A 236 2.66 17.02 -14.97
N THR A 237 1.41 16.97 -14.48
CA THR A 237 1.03 17.57 -13.19
C THR A 237 1.49 16.73 -11.99
N PHE A 238 1.85 15.45 -12.23
CA PHE A 238 2.30 14.50 -11.23
C PHE A 238 3.81 14.21 -11.30
N ALA A 239 4.49 14.68 -12.34
CA ALA A 239 5.93 14.57 -12.48
C ALA A 239 6.64 15.72 -11.76
#